data_d1af7dc90b07aac0f20fc0a7c495a881
#
_entry.id   d1af7dc90b07aac0f20fc0a7c495a881
#
_cell.length_a   1.000
_cell.length_b   1.000
_cell.length_c   1.000
_cell.angle_alpha   90.00
_cell.angle_beta   90.00
_cell.angle_gamma   90.00
#
_symmetry.space_group_name_H-M   'P 1'
#
loop_
_entity.id
_entity.type
_entity.pdbx_description
1 polymer ?
#
loop_
_entity_poly.entity_id
_entity_poly.type
_entity_poly.pdbx_seq_one_letter_code
_entity_poly.pdbx_strand_id
1 'polypeptide(L)'
;MSRSSVQMDTAPVSAAEAAAIEAAEARAWVDLYSAAPRSWADGAGLGTRWVGGALVLSWAATGRRYFSRAIGLGVTEPATPGAIDEILRGWDEEGITMFLLQSLPHCRPEGYDELLRERGLEPFDAQDRIVRGGEPATAFPAELAVERVEADTADEWAEFLQRVYRLDTGPWLQELIDRPGWHQYVARNEGQVVAARGMFIGTDGVAWLGMDGPVPFVMWDEHEPDAALCARMVADGLTAGATSFITDIEAPSAELDTPSYDYFGRLGFRRPYVRTHYTR
;
A
#
# COMPACT_ATOMS: atom_id res chain seq x y z
N MET A 1 -17.48 4.55 -28.37
CA MET A 1 -17.56 3.07 -28.23
C MET A 1 -17.70 2.78 -26.74
N SER A 2 -18.77 2.10 -26.31
CA SER A 2 -18.93 1.71 -24.91
C SER A 2 -17.83 0.72 -24.56
N ARG A 3 -16.92 1.08 -23.68
CA ARG A 3 -15.90 0.17 -23.14
C ARG A 3 -16.60 -0.82 -22.22
N SER A 4 -16.41 -2.08 -22.47
CA SER A 4 -16.80 -3.14 -21.53
C SER A 4 -15.88 -3.03 -20.34
N SER A 5 -16.36 -2.52 -19.21
CA SER A 5 -15.59 -2.51 -17.96
C SER A 5 -15.27 -3.96 -17.58
N VAL A 6 -13.99 -4.25 -17.36
CA VAL A 6 -13.57 -5.56 -16.86
C VAL A 6 -13.99 -5.63 -15.39
N GLN A 7 -14.95 -6.48 -15.10
CA GLN A 7 -15.36 -6.72 -13.73
C GLN A 7 -14.31 -7.62 -13.05
N MET A 8 -13.66 -7.14 -11.99
CA MET A 8 -12.76 -7.98 -11.19
C MET A 8 -13.54 -9.10 -10.51
N ASP A 9 -12.92 -10.29 -10.47
CA ASP A 9 -13.41 -11.41 -9.66
C ASP A 9 -13.39 -11.03 -8.18
N THR A 10 -14.48 -11.30 -7.48
CA THR A 10 -14.68 -10.99 -6.05
C THR A 10 -14.76 -12.24 -5.19
N ALA A 11 -14.28 -13.39 -5.70
CA ALA A 11 -14.27 -14.63 -4.92
C ALA A 11 -13.48 -14.40 -3.61
N PRO A 12 -14.10 -14.67 -2.45
CA PRO A 12 -13.45 -14.47 -1.16
C PRO A 12 -12.29 -15.44 -0.97
N VAL A 13 -11.32 -15.02 -0.17
CA VAL A 13 -10.21 -15.88 0.27
C VAL A 13 -10.53 -16.53 1.61
N SER A 14 -9.83 -17.61 1.94
CA SER A 14 -9.87 -18.19 3.28
C SER A 14 -9.23 -17.26 4.32
N ALA A 15 -9.53 -17.46 5.59
CA ALA A 15 -8.89 -16.72 6.69
C ALA A 15 -7.36 -16.87 6.68
N ALA A 16 -6.85 -18.06 6.32
CA ALA A 16 -5.42 -18.31 6.22
C ALA A 16 -4.76 -17.50 5.08
N GLU A 17 -5.42 -17.43 3.92
CA GLU A 17 -4.94 -16.60 2.80
C GLU A 17 -5.00 -15.11 3.13
N ALA A 18 -6.08 -14.65 3.77
CA ALA A 18 -6.16 -13.26 4.23
C ALA A 18 -5.02 -12.93 5.20
N ALA A 19 -4.74 -13.82 6.16
CA ALA A 19 -3.63 -13.64 7.09
C ALA A 19 -2.26 -13.60 6.37
N ALA A 20 -2.05 -14.42 5.36
CA ALA A 20 -0.82 -14.41 4.55
C ALA A 20 -0.67 -13.10 3.75
N ILE A 21 -1.76 -12.60 3.18
CA ILE A 21 -1.81 -11.33 2.43
C ILE A 21 -1.46 -10.16 3.35
N GLU A 22 -2.12 -10.04 4.51
CA GLU A 22 -1.86 -8.97 5.47
C GLU A 22 -0.43 -9.05 6.05
N ALA A 23 0.08 -10.25 6.30
CA ALA A 23 1.46 -10.46 6.74
C ALA A 23 2.49 -10.05 5.67
N ALA A 24 2.20 -10.24 4.37
CA ALA A 24 3.07 -9.81 3.29
C ALA A 24 3.16 -8.29 3.22
N GLU A 25 2.05 -7.58 3.33
CA GLU A 25 2.05 -6.11 3.44
C GLU A 25 2.81 -5.65 4.68
N ALA A 26 2.54 -6.26 5.84
CA ALA A 26 3.23 -5.90 7.07
C ALA A 26 4.76 -6.02 6.93
N ARG A 27 5.26 -7.08 6.27
CA ARG A 27 6.70 -7.22 6.00
C ARG A 27 7.26 -6.09 5.12
N ALA A 28 6.54 -5.71 4.06
CA ALA A 28 6.93 -4.61 3.21
C ALA A 28 7.05 -3.29 4.00
N TRP A 29 6.07 -3.01 4.87
CA TRP A 29 6.09 -1.82 5.72
C TRP A 29 7.18 -1.85 6.80
N VAL A 30 7.45 -3.01 7.41
CA VAL A 30 8.59 -3.16 8.35
C VAL A 30 9.91 -2.87 7.64
N ASP A 31 10.10 -3.44 6.45
CA ASP A 31 11.33 -3.24 5.68
C ASP A 31 11.46 -1.79 5.21
N LEU A 32 10.37 -1.18 4.70
CA LEU A 32 10.30 0.23 4.33
C LEU A 32 10.72 1.15 5.48
N TYR A 33 10.15 0.98 6.68
CA TYR A 33 10.45 1.83 7.84
C TYR A 33 11.86 1.59 8.38
N SER A 34 12.33 0.35 8.33
CA SER A 34 13.70 -0.01 8.77
C SER A 34 14.79 0.49 7.83
N ALA A 35 14.46 0.88 6.59
CA ALA A 35 15.40 1.47 5.65
C ALA A 35 15.82 2.90 6.07
N ALA A 36 14.98 3.61 6.83
CA ALA A 36 15.29 4.98 7.23
C ALA A 36 16.55 5.05 8.10
N PRO A 37 17.50 5.96 7.82
CA PRO A 37 18.64 6.20 8.70
C PRO A 37 18.19 6.50 10.13
N ARG A 38 18.76 5.79 11.10
CA ARG A 38 18.28 5.81 12.48
C ARG A 38 18.16 7.22 13.08
N SER A 39 19.18 8.05 12.86
CA SER A 39 19.18 9.42 13.39
C SER A 39 18.04 10.28 12.82
N TRP A 40 17.67 10.05 11.56
CA TRP A 40 16.54 10.73 10.95
C TRP A 40 15.22 10.14 11.45
N ALA A 41 15.08 8.81 11.50
CA ALA A 41 13.90 8.12 11.98
C ALA A 41 13.54 8.53 13.42
N ASP A 42 14.55 8.57 14.32
CA ASP A 42 14.36 9.01 15.72
C ASP A 42 13.85 10.46 15.78
N GLY A 43 14.40 11.36 14.97
CA GLY A 43 13.97 12.76 14.89
C GLY A 43 12.58 12.96 14.29
N ALA A 44 12.18 12.10 13.35
CA ALA A 44 10.87 12.12 12.69
C ALA A 44 9.78 11.39 13.48
N GLY A 45 10.12 10.66 14.54
CA GLY A 45 9.20 9.76 15.23
C GLY A 45 8.70 8.64 14.32
N LEU A 46 9.60 8.11 13.47
CA LEU A 46 9.31 7.00 12.56
C LEU A 46 9.65 5.68 13.24
N GLY A 47 8.70 4.77 13.34
CA GLY A 47 8.94 3.49 13.99
C GLY A 47 7.88 2.45 13.73
N THR A 48 8.19 1.23 14.16
CA THR A 48 7.27 0.08 14.10
C THR A 48 7.29 -0.68 15.40
N ARG A 49 6.13 -1.23 15.80
CA ARG A 49 6.00 -2.15 16.93
C ARG A 49 4.92 -3.19 16.64
N TRP A 50 4.96 -4.30 17.36
CA TRP A 50 3.94 -5.34 17.27
C TRP A 50 3.06 -5.33 18.54
N VAL A 51 1.75 -5.31 18.35
CA VAL A 51 0.76 -5.33 19.43
C VAL A 51 -0.40 -6.23 19.02
N GLY A 52 -0.72 -7.25 19.81
CA GLY A 52 -1.86 -8.16 19.54
C GLY A 52 -1.84 -8.76 18.14
N GLY A 53 -0.67 -9.19 17.68
CA GLY A 53 -0.49 -9.76 16.33
C GLY A 53 -0.51 -8.73 15.19
N ALA A 54 -0.77 -7.45 15.46
CA ALA A 54 -0.75 -6.37 14.45
C ALA A 54 0.60 -5.68 14.36
N LEU A 55 1.00 -5.32 13.16
CA LEU A 55 2.06 -4.34 12.93
C LEU A 55 1.48 -2.93 13.13
N VAL A 56 2.05 -2.19 14.06
CA VAL A 56 1.70 -0.78 14.32
C VAL A 56 2.80 0.11 13.76
N LEU A 57 2.43 0.97 12.83
CA LEU A 57 3.29 1.97 12.23
C LEU A 57 3.08 3.31 12.93
N SER A 58 4.16 4.04 13.14
CA SER A 58 4.19 5.38 13.70
C SER A 58 5.07 6.29 12.87
N TRP A 59 4.56 7.45 12.48
CA TRP A 59 5.36 8.54 11.94
C TRP A 59 4.82 9.88 12.43
N ALA A 60 5.33 10.33 13.57
CA ALA A 60 4.79 11.49 14.30
C ALA A 60 4.90 12.80 13.50
N ALA A 61 5.96 12.98 12.71
CA ALA A 61 6.19 14.22 11.97
C ALA A 61 5.28 14.40 10.74
N THR A 62 4.55 13.35 10.27
CA THR A 62 3.87 13.45 8.97
C THR A 62 2.49 14.08 8.99
N GLY A 63 1.70 13.90 10.04
CA GLY A 63 0.29 14.28 10.04
C GLY A 63 -0.56 13.60 8.94
N ARG A 64 -0.12 12.47 8.39
CA ARG A 64 -0.81 11.70 7.36
C ARG A 64 -1.23 10.34 7.90
N ARG A 65 -2.55 10.06 7.91
CA ARG A 65 -3.12 8.84 8.50
C ARG A 65 -2.52 7.54 7.97
N TYR A 66 -2.28 7.46 6.66
CA TYR A 66 -1.79 6.24 6.01
C TYR A 66 -0.38 5.79 6.46
N PHE A 67 0.40 6.69 7.06
CA PHE A 67 1.73 6.37 7.60
C PHE A 67 1.74 6.06 9.09
N SER A 68 0.59 6.16 9.78
CA SER A 68 0.42 5.73 11.16
C SER A 68 -0.79 4.82 11.22
N ARG A 69 -0.57 3.52 11.10
CA ARG A 69 -1.68 2.56 11.02
C ARG A 69 -1.35 1.22 11.66
N ALA A 70 -2.39 0.48 12.04
CA ALA A 70 -2.28 -0.90 12.51
C ALA A 70 -2.74 -1.87 11.43
N ILE A 71 -1.84 -2.77 11.00
CA ILE A 71 -2.05 -3.75 9.94
C ILE A 71 -2.22 -5.13 10.56
N GLY A 72 -3.29 -5.85 10.20
CA GLY A 72 -3.50 -7.24 10.56
C GLY A 72 -4.06 -7.49 11.96
N LEU A 73 -4.54 -6.45 12.67
CA LEU A 73 -5.19 -6.62 13.99
C LEU A 73 -6.46 -7.48 13.86
N GLY A 74 -6.56 -8.51 14.68
CA GLY A 74 -7.71 -9.43 14.64
C GLY A 74 -7.63 -10.50 13.56
N VAL A 75 -6.64 -10.49 12.69
CA VAL A 75 -6.53 -11.41 11.55
C VAL A 75 -5.87 -12.74 11.94
N THR A 76 -4.68 -12.71 12.49
CA THR A 76 -3.93 -13.91 12.90
C THR A 76 -4.42 -14.46 14.24
N GLU A 77 -4.69 -13.57 15.18
CA GLU A 77 -5.28 -13.87 16.48
C GLU A 77 -6.43 -12.90 16.78
N PRO A 78 -7.40 -13.26 17.65
CA PRO A 78 -8.49 -12.35 17.97
C PRO A 78 -7.97 -11.05 18.61
N ALA A 79 -8.43 -9.92 18.11
CA ALA A 79 -8.15 -8.62 18.73
C ALA A 79 -8.79 -8.57 20.14
N THR A 80 -8.05 -8.03 21.07
CA THR A 80 -8.56 -7.81 22.44
C THR A 80 -8.79 -6.32 22.70
N PRO A 81 -9.73 -5.96 23.58
CA PRO A 81 -9.88 -4.59 24.05
C PRO A 81 -8.55 -3.97 24.49
N GLY A 82 -7.74 -4.73 25.24
CA GLY A 82 -6.44 -4.27 25.73
C GLY A 82 -5.42 -3.98 24.63
N ALA A 83 -5.40 -4.78 23.55
CA ALA A 83 -4.51 -4.53 22.41
C ALA A 83 -4.88 -3.24 21.67
N ILE A 84 -6.19 -2.99 21.46
CA ILE A 84 -6.65 -1.74 20.84
C ILE A 84 -6.27 -0.54 21.73
N ASP A 85 -6.52 -0.63 23.04
CA ASP A 85 -6.22 0.42 24.00
C ASP A 85 -4.69 0.70 24.07
N GLU A 86 -3.86 -0.34 23.95
CA GLU A 86 -2.40 -0.21 23.89
C GLU A 86 -1.93 0.51 22.63
N ILE A 87 -2.50 0.16 21.46
CA ILE A 87 -2.20 0.82 20.18
C ILE A 87 -2.54 2.32 20.27
N LEU A 88 -3.76 2.64 20.71
CA LEU A 88 -4.24 4.02 20.80
C LEU A 88 -3.42 4.83 21.78
N ARG A 89 -3.13 4.29 22.97
CA ARG A 89 -2.29 4.94 23.96
C ARG A 89 -0.89 5.21 23.43
N GLY A 90 -0.27 4.26 22.73
CA GLY A 90 1.05 4.45 22.15
C GLY A 90 1.07 5.60 21.14
N TRP A 91 0.08 5.71 20.27
CA TRP A 91 -0.03 6.86 19.36
C TRP A 91 -0.31 8.17 20.09
N ASP A 92 -1.14 8.18 21.15
CA ASP A 92 -1.38 9.36 21.98
C ASP A 92 -0.07 9.84 22.66
N GLU A 93 0.74 8.92 23.21
CA GLU A 93 2.07 9.20 23.80
C GLU A 93 3.09 9.73 22.78
N GLU A 94 3.00 9.29 21.53
CA GLU A 94 3.83 9.75 20.41
C GLU A 94 3.28 11.06 19.79
N GLY A 95 2.14 11.58 20.24
CA GLY A 95 1.49 12.79 19.71
C GLY A 95 0.82 12.58 18.35
N ILE A 96 0.57 11.33 17.96
CA ILE A 96 -0.05 10.97 16.69
C ILE A 96 -1.56 11.03 16.83
N THR A 97 -2.19 12.01 16.18
CA THR A 97 -3.64 12.21 16.17
C THR A 97 -4.31 11.74 14.88
N MET A 98 -3.52 11.49 13.84
CA MET A 98 -3.98 11.04 12.54
C MET A 98 -3.46 9.64 12.25
N PHE A 99 -4.32 8.66 12.43
CA PHE A 99 -3.98 7.24 12.31
C PHE A 99 -5.14 6.42 11.74
N LEU A 100 -4.87 5.16 11.38
CA LEU A 100 -5.87 4.21 10.88
C LEU A 100 -5.76 2.86 11.60
N LEU A 101 -6.89 2.31 12.02
CA LEU A 101 -7.04 0.90 12.30
C LEU A 101 -7.82 0.25 11.15
N GLN A 102 -7.37 -0.92 10.72
CA GLN A 102 -7.97 -1.62 9.59
C GLN A 102 -8.94 -2.70 10.06
N SER A 103 -10.11 -2.76 9.41
CA SER A 103 -11.08 -3.84 9.54
C SER A 103 -11.28 -4.54 8.21
N LEU A 104 -11.29 -5.85 8.22
CA LEU A 104 -11.59 -6.69 7.07
C LEU A 104 -12.49 -7.86 7.50
N PRO A 105 -13.16 -8.56 6.55
CA PRO A 105 -14.14 -9.59 6.90
C PRO A 105 -13.61 -10.76 7.73
N HIS A 106 -12.29 -10.92 7.83
CA HIS A 106 -11.62 -11.98 8.59
C HIS A 106 -11.17 -11.55 9.98
N CYS A 107 -11.43 -10.30 10.38
CA CYS A 107 -11.11 -9.82 11.72
C CYS A 107 -11.95 -10.54 12.78
N ARG A 108 -11.31 -10.91 13.86
CA ARG A 108 -11.91 -11.56 15.04
C ARG A 108 -11.67 -10.71 16.29
N PRO A 109 -12.52 -10.75 17.32
CA PRO A 109 -13.73 -11.57 17.38
C PRO A 109 -14.83 -11.07 16.43
N GLU A 110 -15.91 -11.86 16.31
CA GLU A 110 -17.17 -11.32 15.77
C GLU A 110 -17.54 -10.05 16.55
N GLY A 111 -17.97 -8.99 15.85
CA GLY A 111 -18.16 -7.68 16.48
C GLY A 111 -16.88 -6.84 16.62
N TYR A 112 -15.83 -7.14 15.85
CA TYR A 112 -14.60 -6.36 15.88
C TYR A 112 -14.83 -4.87 15.60
N ASP A 113 -15.72 -4.52 14.67
CA ASP A 113 -16.06 -3.14 14.36
C ASP A 113 -16.75 -2.41 15.54
N GLU A 114 -17.55 -3.14 16.31
CA GLU A 114 -18.16 -2.63 17.54
C GLU A 114 -17.10 -2.30 18.60
N LEU A 115 -16.08 -3.17 18.74
CA LEU A 115 -14.95 -2.89 19.64
C LEU A 115 -14.20 -1.61 19.28
N LEU A 116 -14.09 -1.29 17.98
CA LEU A 116 -13.49 -0.05 17.50
C LEU A 116 -14.39 1.15 17.84
N ARG A 117 -15.72 1.05 17.57
CA ARG A 117 -16.68 2.12 17.85
C ARG A 117 -16.82 2.43 19.34
N GLU A 118 -16.76 1.41 20.21
CA GLU A 118 -16.76 1.58 21.67
C GLU A 118 -15.59 2.45 22.17
N ARG A 119 -14.53 2.60 21.36
CA ARG A 119 -13.36 3.44 21.63
C ARG A 119 -13.39 4.78 20.91
N GLY A 120 -14.54 5.14 20.37
CA GLY A 120 -14.76 6.41 19.66
C GLY A 120 -14.09 6.44 18.29
N LEU A 121 -13.86 5.28 17.68
CA LEU A 121 -13.35 5.19 16.32
C LEU A 121 -14.51 5.05 15.34
N GLU A 122 -14.46 5.82 14.26
CA GLU A 122 -15.49 5.83 13.22
C GLU A 122 -14.91 5.41 11.88
N PRO A 123 -15.71 4.81 11.00
CA PRO A 123 -15.29 4.53 9.63
C PRO A 123 -14.89 5.83 8.91
N PHE A 124 -13.74 5.82 8.27
CA PHE A 124 -13.20 6.98 7.55
C PHE A 124 -13.26 6.79 6.02
N ASP A 125 -12.68 5.71 5.53
CA ASP A 125 -12.71 5.32 4.13
C ASP A 125 -12.59 3.80 4.00
N ALA A 126 -12.57 3.31 2.75
CA ALA A 126 -12.38 1.92 2.45
C ALA A 126 -11.45 1.74 1.25
N GLN A 127 -10.63 0.70 1.30
CA GLN A 127 -9.80 0.27 0.20
C GLN A 127 -10.09 -1.18 -0.14
N ASP A 128 -10.12 -1.48 -1.43
CA ASP A 128 -10.17 -2.84 -1.89
C ASP A 128 -8.77 -3.44 -1.86
N ARG A 129 -8.61 -4.55 -1.14
CA ARG A 129 -7.45 -5.41 -1.32
C ARG A 129 -7.58 -6.12 -2.65
N ILE A 130 -6.58 -5.99 -3.50
CA ILE A 130 -6.50 -6.73 -4.75
C ILE A 130 -5.26 -7.59 -4.79
N VAL A 131 -5.41 -8.77 -5.39
CA VAL A 131 -4.36 -9.79 -5.44
C VAL A 131 -4.34 -10.46 -6.82
N ARG A 132 -3.18 -10.94 -7.24
CA ARG A 132 -3.05 -11.83 -8.38
C ARG A 132 -2.01 -12.92 -8.11
N GLY A 133 -2.08 -14.01 -8.86
CA GLY A 133 -1.08 -15.08 -8.86
C GLY A 133 0.13 -14.77 -9.76
N GLY A 134 0.95 -15.79 -9.97
CA GLY A 134 2.16 -15.75 -10.78
C GLY A 134 1.93 -16.04 -12.26
N GLU A 135 0.70 -16.04 -12.76
CA GLU A 135 0.39 -16.27 -14.17
C GLU A 135 1.02 -15.17 -15.05
N PRO A 136 1.41 -15.48 -16.29
CA PRO A 136 1.93 -14.47 -17.22
C PRO A 136 0.98 -13.28 -17.35
N ALA A 137 1.51 -12.07 -17.27
CA ALA A 137 0.72 -10.87 -17.47
C ALA A 137 0.33 -10.71 -18.94
N THR A 138 -0.91 -10.30 -19.20
CA THR A 138 -1.30 -9.82 -20.52
C THR A 138 -0.53 -8.53 -20.82
N ALA A 139 0.06 -8.44 -22.01
CA ALA A 139 0.73 -7.21 -22.43
C ALA A 139 -0.24 -6.03 -22.39
N PHE A 140 0.16 -4.97 -21.72
CA PHE A 140 -0.61 -3.74 -21.62
C PHE A 140 0.03 -2.73 -22.60
N PRO A 141 -0.69 -2.25 -23.60
CA PRO A 141 -0.16 -1.21 -24.47
C PRO A 141 -0.02 0.08 -23.67
N ALA A 142 1.20 0.49 -23.40
CA ALA A 142 1.49 1.78 -22.79
C ALA A 142 2.41 2.56 -23.73
N GLU A 143 2.03 3.79 -24.04
CA GLU A 143 2.85 4.70 -24.85
C GLU A 143 3.94 5.37 -24.04
N LEU A 144 3.84 5.32 -22.69
CA LEU A 144 4.79 5.96 -21.79
C LEU A 144 6.02 5.10 -21.53
N ALA A 145 7.17 5.74 -21.47
CA ALA A 145 8.41 5.11 -21.04
C ALA A 145 8.33 4.83 -19.53
N VAL A 146 8.49 3.55 -19.17
CA VAL A 146 8.61 3.12 -17.78
C VAL A 146 10.03 2.66 -17.53
N GLU A 147 10.68 3.29 -16.57
CA GLU A 147 12.08 3.04 -16.21
C GLU A 147 12.16 2.53 -14.77
N ARG A 148 13.09 1.59 -14.55
CA ARG A 148 13.53 1.26 -13.20
C ARG A 148 14.43 2.38 -12.68
N VAL A 149 14.25 2.75 -11.43
CA VAL A 149 15.09 3.73 -10.76
C VAL A 149 16.41 3.07 -10.38
N GLU A 150 17.50 3.70 -10.74
CA GLU A 150 18.87 3.31 -10.40
C GLU A 150 19.50 4.37 -9.50
N ALA A 151 20.72 4.15 -9.03
CA ALA A 151 21.39 5.05 -8.08
C ALA A 151 21.52 6.50 -8.58
N ASP A 152 21.69 6.70 -9.89
CA ASP A 152 21.82 8.04 -10.51
C ASP A 152 20.49 8.77 -10.71
N THR A 153 19.36 8.07 -10.57
CA THR A 153 18.00 8.64 -10.68
C THR A 153 17.24 8.61 -9.34
N ALA A 154 17.89 8.16 -8.27
CA ALA A 154 17.31 8.01 -6.94
C ALA A 154 16.76 9.31 -6.38
N ASP A 155 17.51 10.39 -6.52
CA ASP A 155 17.11 11.71 -6.00
C ASP A 155 15.87 12.23 -6.71
N GLU A 156 15.81 12.12 -8.05
CA GLU A 156 14.65 12.56 -8.82
C GLU A 156 13.37 11.80 -8.40
N TRP A 157 13.47 10.50 -8.19
CA TRP A 157 12.37 9.67 -7.73
C TRP A 157 11.92 10.07 -6.31
N ALA A 158 12.86 10.24 -5.39
CA ALA A 158 12.56 10.64 -4.02
C ALA A 158 11.92 12.03 -3.96
N GLU A 159 12.47 13.01 -4.67
CA GLU A 159 11.91 14.36 -4.76
C GLU A 159 10.51 14.36 -5.39
N PHE A 160 10.27 13.50 -6.39
CA PHE A 160 8.94 13.35 -6.98
C PHE A 160 7.93 12.89 -5.94
N LEU A 161 8.21 11.83 -5.18
CA LEU A 161 7.32 11.31 -4.14
C LEU A 161 7.13 12.31 -2.99
N GLN A 162 8.19 12.98 -2.54
CA GLN A 162 8.09 14.03 -1.52
C GLN A 162 7.11 15.14 -1.96
N ARG A 163 7.19 15.57 -3.21
CA ARG A 163 6.29 16.57 -3.77
C ARG A 163 4.85 16.08 -3.86
N VAL A 164 4.63 14.85 -4.34
CA VAL A 164 3.30 14.25 -4.47
C VAL A 164 2.63 14.10 -3.11
N TYR A 165 3.34 13.52 -2.16
CA TYR A 165 2.81 13.30 -0.81
C TYR A 165 2.86 14.57 0.05
N ARG A 166 3.60 15.61 -0.35
CA ARG A 166 3.89 16.81 0.46
C ARG A 166 4.49 16.40 1.81
N LEU A 167 5.51 15.57 1.76
CA LEU A 167 6.21 15.04 2.92
C LEU A 167 7.70 15.31 2.78
N ASP A 168 8.34 15.60 3.90
CA ASP A 168 9.79 15.55 4.01
C ASP A 168 10.20 14.15 4.44
N THR A 169 10.78 13.41 3.53
CA THR A 169 11.29 12.05 3.80
C THR A 169 12.78 12.04 4.11
N GLY A 170 13.43 13.21 4.12
CA GLY A 170 14.87 13.29 4.30
C GLY A 170 15.61 12.33 3.38
N PRO A 171 16.61 11.58 3.89
CA PRO A 171 17.37 10.61 3.10
C PRO A 171 16.69 9.23 2.98
N TRP A 172 15.50 9.05 3.56
CA TRP A 172 14.89 7.71 3.74
C TRP A 172 14.63 6.98 2.42
N LEU A 173 14.01 7.65 1.45
CA LEU A 173 13.60 6.98 0.22
C LEU A 173 14.79 6.49 -0.60
N GLN A 174 15.90 7.23 -0.62
CA GLN A 174 17.11 6.83 -1.33
C GLN A 174 17.69 5.52 -0.79
N GLU A 175 17.49 5.21 0.50
CA GLU A 175 17.97 3.97 1.13
C GLU A 175 17.21 2.72 0.62
N LEU A 176 16.15 2.89 -0.15
CA LEU A 176 15.45 1.79 -0.81
C LEU A 176 16.07 1.40 -2.14
N ILE A 177 16.96 2.23 -2.70
CA ILE A 177 17.65 1.91 -3.95
C ILE A 177 18.68 0.82 -3.65
N ASP A 178 18.71 -0.20 -4.50
CA ASP A 178 19.56 -1.39 -4.33
C ASP A 178 19.33 -2.20 -3.02
N ARG A 179 18.33 -1.81 -2.23
CA ARG A 179 17.95 -2.59 -1.06
C ARG A 179 17.29 -3.91 -1.50
N PRO A 180 17.71 -5.07 -0.94
CA PRO A 180 17.16 -6.37 -1.35
C PRO A 180 15.63 -6.42 -1.29
N GLY A 181 15.01 -6.91 -2.36
CA GLY A 181 13.56 -7.01 -2.50
C GLY A 181 12.88 -5.75 -3.03
N TRP A 182 13.53 -4.60 -2.98
CA TRP A 182 12.96 -3.34 -3.48
C TRP A 182 13.25 -3.09 -4.94
N HIS A 183 12.22 -2.61 -5.65
CA HIS A 183 12.28 -2.17 -7.05
C HIS A 183 11.43 -0.92 -7.19
N GLN A 184 12.02 0.19 -7.59
CA GLN A 184 11.34 1.47 -7.78
C GLN A 184 11.23 1.75 -9.27
N TYR A 185 10.12 2.38 -9.67
CA TYR A 185 9.82 2.69 -11.07
C TYR A 185 9.27 4.10 -11.21
N VAL A 186 9.55 4.70 -12.35
CA VAL A 186 8.96 5.96 -12.80
C VAL A 186 8.37 5.80 -14.19
N ALA A 187 7.26 6.46 -14.45
CA ALA A 187 6.75 6.68 -15.80
C ALA A 187 7.10 8.10 -16.24
N ARG A 188 7.55 8.23 -17.49
CA ARG A 188 7.94 9.53 -18.06
C ARG A 188 7.06 9.89 -19.25
N ASN A 189 6.71 11.17 -19.30
CA ASN A 189 6.14 11.82 -20.47
C ASN A 189 7.03 12.99 -20.87
N GLU A 190 7.47 13.04 -22.13
CA GLU A 190 8.39 14.07 -22.64
C GLU A 190 9.62 14.29 -21.73
N GLY A 191 10.15 13.21 -21.16
CA GLY A 191 11.32 13.20 -20.28
C GLY A 191 11.05 13.58 -18.82
N GLN A 192 9.84 14.02 -18.47
CA GLN A 192 9.48 14.35 -17.08
C GLN A 192 8.82 13.18 -16.37
N VAL A 193 9.13 12.99 -15.10
CA VAL A 193 8.45 12.00 -14.24
C VAL A 193 7.01 12.44 -14.00
N VAL A 194 6.06 11.61 -14.40
CA VAL A 194 4.62 11.86 -14.27
C VAL A 194 3.93 10.90 -13.32
N ALA A 195 4.54 9.76 -13.02
CA ALA A 195 4.10 8.86 -11.98
C ALA A 195 5.29 8.04 -11.46
N ALA A 196 5.16 7.53 -10.24
CA ALA A 196 6.14 6.66 -9.61
C ALA A 196 5.44 5.57 -8.80
N ARG A 197 6.09 4.42 -8.65
CA ARG A 197 5.62 3.32 -7.80
C ARG A 197 6.79 2.49 -7.28
N GLY A 198 6.63 1.91 -6.09
CA GLY A 198 7.58 0.95 -5.53
C GLY A 198 6.98 -0.46 -5.46
N MET A 199 7.84 -1.47 -5.57
CA MET A 199 7.52 -2.87 -5.35
C MET A 199 8.51 -3.48 -4.37
N PHE A 200 7.98 -4.22 -3.40
CA PHE A 200 8.78 -5.05 -2.50
C PHE A 200 8.45 -6.52 -2.71
N ILE A 201 9.43 -7.32 -3.05
CA ILE A 201 9.30 -8.79 -3.18
C ILE A 201 9.83 -9.43 -1.90
N GLY A 202 8.92 -10.00 -1.12
CA GLY A 202 9.27 -10.71 0.10
C GLY A 202 9.97 -12.05 -0.18
N THR A 203 10.64 -12.60 0.83
CA THR A 203 11.30 -13.91 0.72
C THR A 203 10.33 -15.09 0.51
N ASP A 204 9.04 -14.86 0.70
CA ASP A 204 7.96 -15.79 0.39
C ASP A 204 7.46 -15.69 -1.06
N GLY A 205 8.05 -14.83 -1.87
CA GLY A 205 7.68 -14.61 -3.25
C GLY A 205 6.43 -13.74 -3.44
N VAL A 206 5.90 -13.12 -2.39
CA VAL A 206 4.79 -12.17 -2.50
C VAL A 206 5.35 -10.78 -2.80
N ALA A 207 4.91 -10.17 -3.88
CA ALA A 207 5.24 -8.80 -4.25
C ALA A 207 4.14 -7.84 -3.77
N TRP A 208 4.48 -6.90 -2.89
CA TRP A 208 3.63 -5.77 -2.53
C TRP A 208 3.92 -4.59 -3.45
N LEU A 209 2.89 -4.04 -4.10
CA LEU A 209 2.98 -2.83 -4.91
C LEU A 209 2.43 -1.67 -4.10
N GLY A 210 3.24 -0.66 -3.90
CA GLY A 210 2.85 0.52 -3.10
C GLY A 210 3.67 1.74 -3.48
N MET A 211 3.68 2.74 -2.59
CA MET A 211 4.40 4.01 -2.79
C MET A 211 4.00 4.68 -4.12
N ASP A 212 2.72 4.58 -4.48
CA ASP A 212 2.19 5.14 -5.71
C ASP A 212 2.03 6.65 -5.63
N GLY A 213 2.44 7.32 -6.68
CA GLY A 213 2.34 8.76 -6.79
C GLY A 213 2.13 9.20 -8.24
N PRO A 214 0.88 9.49 -8.67
CA PRO A 214 0.63 10.21 -9.90
C PRO A 214 0.85 11.71 -9.69
N VAL A 215 1.12 12.45 -10.77
CA VAL A 215 1.13 13.92 -10.70
C VAL A 215 -0.28 14.38 -10.35
N PRO A 216 -0.48 15.12 -9.23
CA PRO A 216 -1.78 15.64 -8.86
C PRO A 216 -2.32 16.58 -9.94
N PHE A 217 -3.63 16.51 -10.18
CA PHE A 217 -4.37 17.39 -11.10
C PHE A 217 -4.05 17.24 -12.59
N VAL A 218 -3.25 16.26 -13.00
CA VAL A 218 -3.13 15.92 -14.41
C VAL A 218 -4.25 14.93 -14.75
N MET A 219 -5.12 15.37 -15.66
CA MET A 219 -6.14 14.49 -16.23
C MET A 219 -5.46 13.60 -17.29
N TRP A 220 -5.19 12.36 -16.90
CA TRP A 220 -4.76 11.36 -17.86
C TRP A 220 -5.99 10.59 -18.35
N ASP A 221 -6.07 10.40 -19.65
CA ASP A 221 -7.02 9.45 -20.19
C ASP A 221 -6.65 8.06 -19.65
N GLU A 222 -7.52 7.50 -18.79
CA GLU A 222 -7.45 6.11 -18.32
C GLU A 222 -6.34 5.74 -17.34
N HIS A 223 -5.83 6.64 -16.52
CA HIS A 223 -4.73 6.37 -15.57
C HIS A 223 -3.54 5.67 -16.23
N GLU A 224 -3.25 6.00 -17.47
CA GLU A 224 -2.22 5.38 -18.28
C GLU A 224 -0.85 5.28 -17.59
N PRO A 225 -0.34 6.33 -16.92
CA PRO A 225 0.95 6.23 -16.24
C PRO A 225 1.00 5.15 -15.17
N ASP A 226 -0.06 5.03 -14.34
CA ASP A 226 -0.10 4.03 -13.28
C ASP A 226 -0.33 2.62 -13.85
N ALA A 227 -1.15 2.50 -14.88
CA ALA A 227 -1.35 1.25 -15.60
C ALA A 227 -0.04 0.75 -16.23
N ALA A 228 0.73 1.65 -16.86
CA ALA A 228 2.03 1.34 -17.44
C ALA A 228 3.03 0.86 -16.38
N LEU A 229 3.11 1.57 -15.24
CA LEU A 229 3.94 1.18 -14.10
C LEU A 229 3.57 -0.20 -13.59
N CYS A 230 2.28 -0.46 -13.29
CA CYS A 230 1.82 -1.74 -12.78
C CYS A 230 2.09 -2.89 -13.75
N ALA A 231 1.88 -2.69 -15.05
CA ALA A 231 2.18 -3.70 -16.06
C ALA A 231 3.67 -4.06 -16.08
N ARG A 232 4.55 -3.06 -16.05
CA ARG A 232 6.00 -3.25 -15.99
C ARG A 232 6.42 -3.94 -14.69
N MET A 233 5.91 -3.51 -13.56
CA MET A 233 6.23 -4.09 -12.25
C MET A 233 5.80 -5.55 -12.15
N VAL A 234 4.64 -5.92 -12.69
CA VAL A 234 4.20 -7.31 -12.74
C VAL A 234 5.14 -8.14 -13.60
N ALA A 235 5.53 -7.66 -14.77
CA ALA A 235 6.45 -8.39 -15.67
C ALA A 235 7.83 -8.59 -15.03
N ASP A 236 8.39 -7.53 -14.45
CA ASP A 236 9.70 -7.59 -13.81
C ASP A 236 9.65 -8.43 -12.52
N GLY A 237 8.58 -8.33 -11.73
CA GLY A 237 8.37 -9.13 -10.54
C GLY A 237 8.32 -10.62 -10.82
N LEU A 238 7.58 -11.03 -11.87
CA LEU A 238 7.56 -12.42 -12.33
C LEU A 238 8.97 -12.89 -12.73
N THR A 239 9.72 -12.06 -13.44
CA THR A 239 11.11 -12.34 -13.83
C THR A 239 12.03 -12.46 -12.59
N ALA A 240 11.78 -11.66 -11.56
CA ALA A 240 12.51 -11.70 -10.28
C ALA A 240 12.06 -12.84 -9.35
N GLY A 241 11.06 -13.64 -9.74
CA GLY A 241 10.61 -14.82 -9.01
C GLY A 241 9.40 -14.57 -8.09
N ALA A 242 8.70 -13.45 -8.25
CA ALA A 242 7.43 -13.25 -7.55
C ALA A 242 6.39 -14.27 -8.01
N THR A 243 5.69 -14.87 -7.06
CA THR A 243 4.66 -15.89 -7.29
C THR A 243 3.25 -15.34 -7.10
N SER A 244 3.13 -14.17 -6.48
CA SER A 244 1.87 -13.44 -6.31
C SER A 244 2.13 -11.96 -6.07
N PHE A 245 1.10 -11.14 -6.30
CA PHE A 245 1.16 -9.69 -6.14
C PHE A 245 -0.03 -9.22 -5.33
N ILE A 246 0.20 -8.24 -4.47
CA ILE A 246 -0.82 -7.60 -3.65
C ILE A 246 -0.70 -6.08 -3.72
N THR A 247 -1.81 -5.39 -3.73
CA THR A 247 -1.88 -3.94 -3.56
C THR A 247 -3.26 -3.52 -3.07
N ASP A 248 -3.46 -2.25 -2.87
CA ASP A 248 -4.75 -1.65 -2.54
C ASP A 248 -5.16 -0.68 -3.62
N ILE A 249 -6.45 -0.58 -3.82
CA ILE A 249 -7.07 0.48 -4.60
C ILE A 249 -8.23 1.07 -3.81
N GLU A 250 -8.53 2.33 -4.06
CA GLU A 250 -9.66 2.98 -3.44
C GLU A 250 -10.96 2.26 -3.80
N ALA A 251 -11.75 1.93 -2.79
CA ALA A 251 -13.03 1.25 -3.02
C ALA A 251 -14.01 2.18 -3.72
N PRO A 252 -14.73 1.72 -4.78
CA PRO A 252 -15.67 2.57 -5.49
C PRO A 252 -16.80 3.00 -4.58
N SER A 253 -17.23 4.25 -4.77
CA SER A 253 -18.43 4.79 -4.17
C SER A 253 -19.38 5.29 -5.25
N ALA A 254 -20.58 5.73 -4.86
CA ALA A 254 -21.52 6.33 -5.80
C ALA A 254 -20.98 7.62 -6.47
N GLU A 255 -19.98 8.24 -5.87
CA GLU A 255 -19.40 9.52 -6.29
C GLU A 255 -18.02 9.36 -6.92
N LEU A 256 -17.39 8.17 -6.76
CA LEU A 256 -16.03 7.89 -7.18
C LEU A 256 -16.03 6.83 -8.28
N ASP A 257 -15.68 7.24 -9.49
CA ASP A 257 -15.30 6.33 -10.56
C ASP A 257 -13.84 5.90 -10.32
N THR A 258 -13.58 4.60 -10.33
CA THR A 258 -12.25 4.04 -10.07
C THR A 258 -11.70 3.35 -11.32
N PRO A 259 -11.14 4.10 -12.27
CA PRO A 259 -10.53 3.55 -13.48
C PRO A 259 -9.44 2.51 -13.22
N SER A 260 -8.82 2.54 -12.03
CA SER A 260 -7.88 1.51 -11.58
C SER A 260 -8.45 0.10 -11.63
N TYR A 261 -9.76 -0.08 -11.44
CA TYR A 261 -10.41 -1.38 -11.60
C TYR A 261 -10.20 -1.98 -12.99
N ASP A 262 -10.28 -1.15 -14.02
CA ASP A 262 -10.19 -1.63 -15.39
C ASP A 262 -8.79 -2.16 -15.71
N TYR A 263 -7.74 -1.40 -15.41
CA TYR A 263 -6.38 -1.86 -15.73
C TYR A 263 -5.89 -2.96 -14.78
N PHE A 264 -6.22 -2.95 -13.49
CA PHE A 264 -5.87 -4.05 -12.60
C PHE A 264 -6.61 -5.33 -12.97
N GLY A 265 -7.90 -5.25 -13.36
CA GLY A 265 -8.63 -6.40 -13.89
C GLY A 265 -7.98 -6.99 -15.14
N ARG A 266 -7.53 -6.15 -16.08
CA ARG A 266 -6.78 -6.59 -17.28
C ARG A 266 -5.44 -7.21 -16.94
N LEU A 267 -4.78 -6.75 -15.88
CA LEU A 267 -3.55 -7.35 -15.36
C LEU A 267 -3.77 -8.65 -14.59
N GLY A 268 -5.03 -9.12 -14.47
CA GLY A 268 -5.37 -10.38 -13.82
C GLY A 268 -5.50 -10.29 -12.30
N PHE A 269 -5.65 -9.09 -11.74
CA PHE A 269 -5.97 -8.94 -10.33
C PHE A 269 -7.43 -9.28 -10.05
N ARG A 270 -7.70 -9.81 -8.86
CA ARG A 270 -9.02 -10.05 -8.28
C ARG A 270 -9.14 -9.33 -6.95
N ARG A 271 -10.36 -9.08 -6.48
CA ARG A 271 -10.68 -8.38 -5.24
C ARG A 271 -11.25 -9.33 -4.19
N PRO A 272 -10.44 -9.93 -3.31
CA PRO A 272 -10.93 -10.86 -2.31
C PRO A 272 -11.72 -10.22 -1.17
N TYR A 273 -11.41 -8.99 -0.77
CA TYR A 273 -12.11 -8.28 0.31
C TYR A 273 -11.85 -6.77 0.28
N VAL A 274 -12.73 -6.08 1.00
CA VAL A 274 -12.62 -4.64 1.31
C VAL A 274 -11.99 -4.49 2.70
N ARG A 275 -11.13 -3.50 2.86
CA ARG A 275 -10.61 -3.04 4.15
C ARG A 275 -11.24 -1.69 4.48
N THR A 276 -11.97 -1.62 5.58
CA THR A 276 -12.47 -0.37 6.13
C THR A 276 -11.45 0.20 7.09
N HIS A 277 -11.16 1.47 6.96
CA HIS A 277 -10.27 2.18 7.88
C HIS A 277 -11.08 2.94 8.93
N TYR A 278 -10.67 2.81 10.18
CA TYR A 278 -11.26 3.48 11.33
C TYR A 278 -10.27 4.51 11.90
N THR A 279 -10.77 5.67 12.30
CA THR A 279 -10.01 6.76 12.93
C THR A 279 -10.85 7.49 13.96
N ARG A 280 -10.25 8.37 14.75
CA ARG A 280 -10.98 9.34 15.59
C ARG A 280 -11.41 10.55 14.77
#